data_0a4fdd305bab4031ac3ea21161e2d3c2
#
_entry.id   0a4fdd305bab4031ac3ea21161e2d3c2
#
_cell.length_a   1.000
_cell.length_b   1.000
_cell.length_c   1.000
_cell.angle_alpha   90.00
_cell.angle_beta   90.00
_cell.angle_gamma   90.00
#
_symmetry.space_group_name_H-M   'P 1'
#
loop_
_entity.id
_entity.type
_entity.pdbx_description
1 polymer ?
#
loop_
_entity_poly.entity_id
_entity_poly.type
_entity_poly.pdbx_seq_one_letter_code
_entity_poly.pdbx_strand_id
1 'polypeptide(L)'
;GRQLSSEATVGAGVRVGLIAPAIESHWLQRNGYHQLATKNMERLELLYNRRDVVLKRYWLIDKVRRETALGYSGPTSFAPRVDGTRLPVHARDCSPSVKFRHSELDYYQSPCNAETDLARLINELQRSDINTSQLSERSLD
;
A
#
# COMPACT_ATOMS: atom_id res chain seq x y z
N GLY A 1 -2.27 13.13 -6.54
CA GLY A 1 -1.01 12.41 -6.73
C GLY A 1 0.08 13.21 -7.46
N ARG A 2 -0.26 13.98 -8.50
CA ARG A 2 0.72 14.77 -9.28
C ARG A 2 1.30 15.96 -8.49
N GLN A 3 0.53 16.60 -7.61
CA GLN A 3 0.99 17.75 -6.83
C GLN A 3 1.92 17.38 -5.67
N LEU A 4 1.73 16.21 -5.05
CA LEU A 4 2.61 15.73 -3.96
C LEU A 4 3.99 15.26 -4.46
N SER A 5 4.15 15.03 -5.76
CA SER A 5 5.41 14.54 -6.33
C SER A 5 6.30 15.64 -6.91
N SER A 6 5.81 16.87 -7.07
CA SER A 6 6.61 17.99 -7.60
C SER A 6 7.41 18.71 -6.51
N GLU A 7 7.01 18.61 -5.26
CA GLU A 7 7.75 19.09 -4.11
C GLU A 7 8.44 17.89 -3.43
N ALA A 8 9.50 17.39 -4.05
CA ALA A 8 10.41 16.47 -3.38
C ALA A 8 11.24 17.24 -2.33
N THR A 9 10.58 17.85 -1.41
CA THR A 9 11.16 18.19 -0.12
C THR A 9 11.49 16.86 0.53
N VAL A 10 12.69 16.73 1.05
CA VAL A 10 13.13 15.66 1.96
C VAL A 10 12.24 15.72 3.19
N GLY A 11 11.01 15.30 3.02
CA GLY A 11 9.95 15.27 4.02
C GLY A 11 9.71 13.84 4.45
N ALA A 12 9.18 13.66 5.64
CA ALA A 12 8.82 12.36 6.20
C ALA A 12 8.11 11.48 5.17
N GLY A 13 8.64 10.30 4.94
CA GLY A 13 8.06 9.36 3.99
C GLY A 13 6.66 8.94 4.41
N VAL A 14 5.82 8.61 3.44
CA VAL A 14 4.42 8.22 3.69
C VAL A 14 4.31 6.71 3.77
N ARG A 15 3.64 6.22 4.80
CA ARG A 15 3.26 4.81 4.93
C ARG A 15 1.83 4.64 4.43
N VAL A 16 1.61 3.65 3.59
CA VAL A 16 0.35 3.47 2.88
C VAL A 16 -0.22 2.10 3.18
N GLY A 17 -1.50 2.06 3.59
CA GLY A 17 -2.29 0.84 3.69
C GLY A 17 -3.35 0.82 2.58
N LEU A 18 -3.43 -0.27 1.84
CA LEU A 18 -4.42 -0.49 0.79
C LEU A 18 -5.21 -1.76 1.10
N ILE A 19 -6.53 -1.63 1.22
CA ILE A 19 -7.46 -2.75 1.42
C ILE A 19 -8.25 -2.94 0.13
N ALA A 20 -8.09 -4.10 -0.50
CA ALA A 20 -8.80 -4.46 -1.74
C ALA A 20 -8.84 -3.33 -2.78
N PRO A 21 -7.70 -2.69 -3.11
CA PRO A 21 -7.71 -1.48 -3.91
C PRO A 21 -8.22 -1.75 -5.33
N ALA A 22 -9.22 -0.94 -5.74
CA ALA A 22 -9.78 -0.93 -7.08
C ALA A 22 -8.98 0.00 -8.02
N ILE A 23 -7.67 -0.17 -8.07
CA ILE A 23 -6.76 0.49 -9.01
C ILE A 23 -6.11 -0.57 -9.91
N GLU A 24 -5.73 -0.19 -11.12
CA GLU A 24 -5.10 -1.12 -12.05
C GLU A 24 -3.76 -1.65 -11.49
N SER A 25 -3.51 -2.93 -11.65
CA SER A 25 -2.38 -3.61 -11.03
C SER A 25 -1.01 -3.07 -11.47
N HIS A 26 -0.93 -2.45 -12.64
CA HIS A 26 0.31 -1.87 -13.19
C HIS A 26 0.54 -0.39 -12.84
N TRP A 27 -0.45 0.31 -12.27
CA TRP A 27 -0.35 1.76 -12.03
C TRP A 27 0.81 2.17 -11.13
N LEU A 28 1.17 1.34 -10.17
CA LEU A 28 2.30 1.59 -9.25
C LEU A 28 3.61 0.96 -9.73
N GLN A 29 3.63 0.33 -10.91
CA GLN A 29 4.84 -0.24 -11.50
C GLN A 29 5.70 0.85 -12.16
N ARG A 30 6.93 0.50 -12.51
CA ARG A 30 7.79 1.35 -13.35
C ARG A 30 7.09 1.63 -14.67
N ASN A 31 7.03 2.90 -15.06
CA ASN A 31 6.27 3.43 -16.21
C ASN A 31 4.74 3.34 -16.05
N GLY A 32 4.23 2.96 -14.89
CA GLY A 32 2.81 3.01 -14.58
C GLY A 32 2.31 4.45 -14.31
N TYR A 33 1.00 4.64 -14.42
CA TYR A 33 0.38 5.98 -14.32
C TYR A 33 0.67 6.68 -12.99
N HIS A 34 0.75 5.94 -11.89
CA HIS A 34 1.03 6.45 -10.55
C HIS A 34 2.42 6.05 -10.01
N GLN A 35 3.37 5.75 -10.87
CA GLN A 35 4.74 5.37 -10.45
C GLN A 35 5.39 6.40 -9.52
N LEU A 36 5.03 7.68 -9.63
CA LEU A 36 5.57 8.73 -8.78
C LEU A 36 5.08 8.65 -7.32
N ALA A 37 3.94 7.99 -7.08
CA ALA A 37 3.44 7.80 -5.73
C ALA A 37 4.38 6.94 -4.88
N THR A 38 5.04 5.95 -5.48
CA THR A 38 5.98 5.06 -4.77
C THR A 38 7.26 5.75 -4.32
N LYS A 39 7.63 6.87 -4.96
CA LYS A 39 8.86 7.61 -4.64
C LYS A 39 8.88 8.11 -3.20
N ASN A 40 7.73 8.53 -2.69
CA ASN A 40 7.59 9.08 -1.34
C ASN A 40 7.01 8.07 -0.34
N MET A 41 6.82 6.81 -0.75
CA MET A 41 6.37 5.76 0.17
C MET A 41 7.56 5.18 0.93
N GLU A 42 7.47 5.13 2.26
CA GLU A 42 8.38 4.35 3.10
C GLU A 42 8.03 2.88 3.10
N ARG A 43 6.73 2.59 3.12
CA ARG A 43 6.19 1.24 3.22
C ARG A 43 4.79 1.15 2.63
N LEU A 44 4.46 -0.01 2.08
CA LEU A 44 3.13 -0.35 1.59
C LEU A 44 2.64 -1.63 2.27
N GLU A 45 1.49 -1.54 2.94
CA GLU A 45 0.71 -2.71 3.39
C GLU A 45 -0.42 -2.94 2.38
N LEU A 46 -0.49 -4.12 1.78
CA LEU A 46 -1.47 -4.47 0.76
C LEU A 46 -2.28 -5.69 1.19
N LEU A 47 -3.58 -5.49 1.45
CA LEU A 47 -4.51 -6.59 1.65
C LEU A 47 -5.29 -6.81 0.36
N TYR A 48 -5.23 -8.03 -0.18
CA TYR A 48 -5.85 -8.37 -1.45
C TYR A 48 -6.69 -9.65 -1.34
N ASN A 49 -7.62 -9.84 -2.28
CA ASN A 49 -8.54 -10.97 -2.28
C ASN A 49 -8.78 -11.47 -3.71
N ARG A 50 -8.17 -12.59 -4.06
CA ARG A 50 -8.29 -13.24 -5.37
C ARG A 50 -9.65 -13.91 -5.62
N ARG A 51 -10.55 -13.91 -4.64
CA ARG A 51 -11.91 -14.44 -4.74
C ARG A 51 -12.97 -13.34 -4.79
N ASP A 52 -12.57 -12.07 -4.69
CA ASP A 52 -13.45 -10.92 -4.73
C ASP A 52 -14.19 -10.85 -6.06
N VAL A 53 -15.51 -11.01 -6.03
CA VAL A 53 -16.33 -11.04 -7.25
C VAL A 53 -16.51 -9.67 -7.89
N VAL A 54 -16.37 -8.58 -7.12
CA VAL A 54 -16.45 -7.21 -7.61
C VAL A 54 -15.16 -6.86 -8.32
N LEU A 55 -14.02 -7.04 -7.66
CA LEU A 55 -12.71 -6.76 -8.24
C LEU A 55 -12.36 -7.68 -9.42
N LYS A 56 -12.86 -8.92 -9.42
CA LYS A 56 -12.76 -9.84 -10.55
C LYS A 56 -13.37 -9.25 -11.82
N ARG A 57 -14.41 -8.42 -11.68
CA ARG A 57 -15.10 -7.78 -12.81
C ARG A 57 -14.59 -6.37 -13.11
N TYR A 58 -13.51 -5.95 -12.47
CA TYR A 58 -12.91 -4.62 -12.63
C TYR A 58 -12.60 -4.30 -14.11
N TRP A 59 -12.17 -5.29 -14.89
CA TRP A 59 -11.91 -5.17 -16.31
C TRP A 59 -13.14 -4.70 -17.15
N LEU A 60 -14.35 -4.79 -16.61
CA LEU A 60 -15.56 -4.28 -17.27
C LEU A 60 -15.60 -2.74 -17.32
N ILE A 61 -14.85 -2.06 -16.44
CA ILE A 61 -14.74 -0.59 -16.37
C ILE A 61 -13.93 -0.10 -17.57
N ASP A 62 -12.84 -0.79 -17.90
CA ASP A 62 -12.07 -0.53 -19.12
C ASP A 62 -12.05 -1.78 -20.02
N LYS A 63 -13.02 -1.84 -20.91
CA LYS A 63 -13.19 -2.96 -21.85
C LYS A 63 -12.06 -3.06 -22.89
N VAL A 64 -11.31 -1.98 -23.10
CA VAL A 64 -10.23 -1.92 -24.09
C VAL A 64 -8.96 -2.57 -23.56
N ARG A 65 -8.56 -2.22 -22.34
CA ARG A 65 -7.31 -2.70 -21.73
C ARG A 65 -7.46 -4.01 -20.97
N ARG A 66 -8.67 -4.31 -20.49
CA ARG A 66 -8.97 -5.52 -19.69
C ARG A 66 -8.06 -5.71 -18.49
N GLU A 67 -7.68 -4.61 -17.85
CA GLU A 67 -6.78 -4.62 -16.72
C GLU A 67 -7.43 -5.22 -15.46
N THR A 68 -6.60 -5.81 -14.63
CA THR A 68 -7.03 -6.38 -13.35
C THR A 68 -6.79 -5.39 -12.21
N ALA A 69 -7.68 -5.38 -11.22
CA ALA A 69 -7.49 -4.60 -10.01
C ALA A 69 -6.33 -5.14 -9.17
N LEU A 70 -5.52 -4.26 -8.59
CA LEU A 70 -4.43 -4.61 -7.68
C LEU A 70 -4.94 -5.40 -6.46
N GLY A 71 -6.11 -5.03 -5.94
CA GLY A 71 -6.75 -5.74 -4.84
C GLY A 71 -7.22 -7.15 -5.18
N TYR A 72 -7.33 -7.50 -6.46
CA TYR A 72 -7.61 -8.86 -6.93
C TYR A 72 -6.34 -9.64 -7.27
N SER A 73 -5.43 -9.04 -8.03
CA SER A 73 -4.21 -9.71 -8.51
C SER A 73 -3.18 -9.92 -7.41
N GLY A 74 -3.17 -9.06 -6.39
CA GLY A 74 -2.14 -9.04 -5.36
C GLY A 74 -0.87 -8.29 -5.80
N PRO A 75 0.24 -8.48 -5.07
CA PRO A 75 1.45 -7.70 -5.25
C PRO A 75 2.07 -7.93 -6.63
N THR A 76 2.57 -6.83 -7.20
CA THR A 76 3.27 -6.78 -8.49
C THR A 76 4.66 -6.18 -8.29
N SER A 77 5.39 -5.92 -9.37
CA SER A 77 6.69 -5.24 -9.33
C SER A 77 6.48 -3.74 -9.20
N PHE A 78 6.49 -3.20 -7.99
CA PHE A 78 6.32 -1.77 -7.74
C PHE A 78 7.54 -0.95 -8.22
N ALA A 79 7.29 0.31 -8.62
CA ALA A 79 8.34 1.25 -8.96
C ALA A 79 9.22 1.55 -7.71
N PRO A 80 10.52 1.81 -7.90
CA PRO A 80 11.43 2.07 -6.78
C PRO A 80 11.12 3.41 -6.11
N ARG A 81 11.61 3.57 -4.88
CA ARG A 81 11.60 4.80 -4.11
C ARG A 81 12.48 5.87 -4.75
N VAL A 82 12.43 7.10 -4.22
CA VAL A 82 13.22 8.23 -4.72
C VAL A 82 14.74 7.97 -4.68
N ASP A 83 15.21 7.25 -3.67
CA ASP A 83 16.60 6.85 -3.48
C ASP A 83 17.02 5.64 -4.34
N GLY A 84 16.14 5.17 -5.21
CA GLY A 84 16.35 3.99 -6.06
C GLY A 84 16.20 2.66 -5.34
N THR A 85 15.98 2.64 -4.04
CA THR A 85 15.77 1.40 -3.27
C THR A 85 14.40 0.79 -3.56
N ARG A 86 14.28 -0.51 -3.33
CA ARG A 86 13.01 -1.21 -3.48
C ARG A 86 12.01 -0.76 -2.42
N LEU A 87 10.76 -0.50 -2.83
CA LEU A 87 9.68 -0.22 -1.90
C LEU A 87 9.43 -1.45 -0.99
N PRO A 88 9.53 -1.30 0.34
CA PRO A 88 9.13 -2.35 1.26
C PRO A 88 7.63 -2.59 1.17
N VAL A 89 7.22 -3.78 0.78
CA VAL A 89 5.81 -4.18 0.63
C VAL A 89 5.54 -5.39 1.48
N HIS A 90 4.56 -5.26 2.37
CA HIS A 90 3.96 -6.39 3.05
C HIS A 90 2.59 -6.65 2.42
N ALA A 91 2.37 -7.84 1.87
CA ALA A 91 1.13 -8.19 1.21
C ALA A 91 0.50 -9.41 1.88
N ARG A 92 -0.80 -9.33 2.16
CA ARG A 92 -1.58 -10.40 2.75
C ARG A 92 -2.71 -10.83 1.83
N ASP A 93 -2.78 -12.13 1.55
CA ASP A 93 -3.90 -12.75 0.85
C ASP A 93 -5.06 -12.99 1.84
N CYS A 94 -6.12 -12.24 1.71
CA CYS A 94 -7.32 -12.35 2.51
C CYS A 94 -8.38 -13.28 1.90
N SER A 95 -8.10 -13.90 0.75
CA SER A 95 -9.04 -14.79 0.07
C SER A 95 -9.59 -15.94 0.93
N PRO A 96 -8.80 -16.58 1.81
CA PRO A 96 -9.31 -17.65 2.65
C PRO A 96 -10.36 -17.18 3.66
N SER A 97 -10.23 -15.95 4.17
CA SER A 97 -11.07 -15.40 5.23
C SER A 97 -12.27 -14.64 4.67
N VAL A 98 -12.02 -13.69 3.75
CA VAL A 98 -13.04 -12.79 3.20
C VAL A 98 -13.86 -13.48 2.10
N LYS A 99 -13.28 -14.45 1.42
CA LYS A 99 -13.92 -15.24 0.35
C LYS A 99 -14.39 -14.33 -0.79
N PHE A 100 -15.69 -14.42 -1.16
CA PHE A 100 -16.28 -13.71 -2.30
C PHE A 100 -16.75 -12.29 -2.00
N ARG A 101 -16.64 -11.85 -0.75
CA ARG A 101 -17.15 -10.56 -0.30
C ARG A 101 -16.20 -9.42 -0.68
N HIS A 102 -16.77 -8.22 -0.76
CA HIS A 102 -16.05 -6.98 -1.11
C HIS A 102 -16.23 -5.88 -0.06
N SER A 103 -16.90 -6.14 1.05
CA SER A 103 -17.09 -5.14 2.09
C SER A 103 -15.80 -4.92 2.88
N GLU A 104 -15.41 -3.68 3.10
CA GLU A 104 -14.26 -3.32 3.95
C GLU A 104 -14.38 -3.92 5.35
N LEU A 105 -15.58 -3.94 5.92
CA LEU A 105 -15.86 -4.53 7.24
C LEU A 105 -15.48 -6.02 7.32
N ASP A 106 -15.60 -6.75 6.21
CA ASP A 106 -15.22 -8.17 6.19
C ASP A 106 -13.71 -8.37 6.38
N TYR A 107 -12.88 -7.39 6.00
CA TYR A 107 -11.43 -7.43 6.23
C TYR A 107 -11.07 -7.17 7.69
N TYR A 108 -11.82 -6.31 8.38
CA TYR A 108 -11.60 -6.03 9.80
C TYR A 108 -12.14 -7.13 10.72
N GLN A 109 -13.29 -7.67 10.40
CA GLN A 109 -14.00 -8.67 11.23
C GLN A 109 -13.53 -10.11 10.98
N SER A 110 -12.78 -10.34 9.91
CA SER A 110 -12.34 -11.69 9.54
C SER A 110 -10.98 -12.02 10.16
N PRO A 111 -10.59 -13.32 10.18
CA PRO A 111 -9.22 -13.73 10.52
C PRO A 111 -8.13 -13.12 9.63
N CYS A 112 -8.49 -12.24 8.70
CA CYS A 112 -7.53 -11.49 7.86
C CYS A 112 -6.68 -10.51 8.69
N ASN A 113 -7.15 -10.12 9.89
CA ASN A 113 -6.41 -9.22 10.80
C ASN A 113 -5.98 -7.89 10.15
N ALA A 114 -6.83 -7.30 9.32
CA ALA A 114 -6.56 -6.02 8.68
C ALA A 114 -6.19 -4.94 9.69
N GLU A 115 -6.85 -4.91 10.85
CA GLU A 115 -6.56 -3.99 11.94
C GLU A 115 -5.11 -4.13 12.43
N THR A 116 -4.64 -5.35 12.63
CA THR A 116 -3.25 -5.60 13.09
C THR A 116 -2.22 -5.13 12.07
N ASP A 117 -2.44 -5.39 10.78
CA ASP A 117 -1.51 -4.97 9.73
C ASP A 117 -1.49 -3.43 9.58
N LEU A 118 -2.65 -2.78 9.66
CA LEU A 118 -2.74 -1.32 9.61
C LEU A 118 -2.21 -0.67 10.89
N ALA A 119 -2.47 -1.25 12.07
CA ALA A 119 -1.90 -0.77 13.34
C ALA A 119 -0.37 -0.83 13.34
N ARG A 120 0.23 -1.79 12.64
CA ARG A 120 1.69 -1.86 12.47
C ARG A 120 2.26 -0.61 11.79
N LEU A 121 1.54 -0.03 10.83
CA LEU A 121 1.96 1.22 10.19
C LEU A 121 2.05 2.37 11.21
N ILE A 122 1.14 2.41 12.19
CA ILE A 122 1.06 3.47 13.21
C ILE A 122 2.09 3.23 14.31
N ASN A 123 2.19 2.01 14.84
CA ASN A 123 3.07 1.68 15.96
C ASN A 123 4.56 1.83 15.63
N GLU A 124 4.95 1.58 14.38
CA GLU A 124 6.32 1.81 13.93
C GLU A 124 6.66 3.30 13.82
N LEU A 125 5.67 4.18 13.58
CA LEU A 125 5.85 5.63 13.64
C LEU A 125 6.23 6.08 15.04
N GLN A 126 5.51 5.64 16.07
CA GLN A 126 5.78 5.99 17.46
C GLN A 126 7.18 5.56 17.91
N ARG A 127 7.66 4.40 17.45
CA ARG A 127 9.02 3.93 17.78
C ARG A 127 10.12 4.77 17.11
N SER A 128 9.89 5.21 15.87
CA SER A 128 10.85 6.07 15.16
C SER A 128 10.96 7.44 15.82
N ASP A 129 9.86 8.01 16.27
CA ASP A 129 9.82 9.33 16.92
C ASP A 129 10.51 9.30 18.29
N ILE A 130 10.33 8.24 19.07
CA ILE A 130 11.01 8.04 20.37
C ILE A 130 12.51 7.93 20.18
N ASN A 131 12.98 7.15 19.21
CA ASN A 131 14.40 6.99 18.92
C ASN A 131 15.06 8.30 18.47
N THR A 132 14.36 9.09 17.66
CA THR A 132 14.85 10.38 17.17
C THR A 132 14.97 11.39 18.34
N SER A 133 13.99 11.41 19.24
CA SER A 133 14.01 12.27 20.44
C SER A 133 15.18 11.93 21.37
N GLN A 134 15.43 10.64 21.62
CA GLN A 134 16.52 10.19 22.50
C GLN A 134 17.92 10.46 21.91
N LEU A 135 18.06 10.42 20.58
CA LEU A 135 19.31 10.76 19.91
C LEU A 135 19.61 12.26 19.97
N SER A 136 18.56 13.10 19.91
CA SER A 136 18.68 14.55 20.02
C SER A 136 19.11 14.99 21.45
N GLU A 137 18.61 14.33 22.49
CA GLU A 137 19.00 14.62 23.88
C GLU A 137 20.45 14.20 24.20
N ARG A 138 20.94 13.11 23.61
CA ARG A 138 22.34 12.66 23.80
C ARG A 138 23.38 13.49 23.06
N SER A 139 22.96 14.33 22.13
CA SER A 139 23.86 15.21 21.34
C SER A 139 24.10 16.56 22.02
N LEU A 140 23.47 16.83 23.18
CA LEU A 140 23.54 18.09 23.90
C LEU A 140 24.39 18.02 25.22
N ASP A 141 24.92 16.84 25.54
CA ASP A 141 25.90 16.61 26.64
C ASP A 141 27.32 16.47 26.05
#